data_972159ac3b068df488f18d060851c4c1
#
_entry.id   972159ac3b068df488f18d060851c4c1
#
_cell.length_a   1.000
_cell.length_b   1.000
_cell.length_c   1.000
_cell.angle_alpha   90.00
_cell.angle_beta   90.00
_cell.angle_gamma   90.00
#
_symmetry.space_group_name_H-M   'P 1'
#
loop_
_entity.id
_entity.type
_entity.pdbx_description
1 polymer ?
#
loop_
_entity_poly.entity_id
_entity_poly.type
_entity_poly.pdbx_seq_one_letter_code
_entity_poly.pdbx_strand_id
1 'polypeptide(L)'
;MIRDYIAVDVETTGLNPARDRLLEIGAARILNGKVEETYQTFIDAGVEVPERITELTGITDEMRLSGKRPEQAIPEFLEFCGELPILGHNVSFDFGFLKQAAVNQGLTFEREALDTLKIARKLLPDLPSRRLPDLCAYYQVDPGNS
;
A
#
# COMPACT_ATOMS: atom_id res chain seq x y z
N MET A 1 5.77 21.01 -2.75
CA MET A 1 5.12 19.90 -2.06
C MET A 1 4.27 19.10 -3.04
N ILE A 2 4.34 17.79 -2.98
CA ILE A 2 3.55 16.92 -3.83
C ILE A 2 2.12 16.91 -3.31
N ARG A 3 1.16 17.18 -4.18
CA ARG A 3 -0.24 17.34 -3.78
C ARG A 3 -1.18 16.31 -4.39
N ASP A 4 -0.75 15.64 -5.46
CA ASP A 4 -1.57 14.63 -6.15
C ASP A 4 -0.79 13.31 -6.16
N TYR A 5 -1.32 12.29 -5.48
CA TYR A 5 -0.65 11.02 -5.35
C TYR A 5 -1.62 9.96 -4.82
N ILE A 6 -1.19 8.71 -4.85
CA ILE A 6 -1.89 7.59 -4.22
C ILE A 6 -1.09 7.21 -2.97
N ALA A 7 -1.67 7.43 -1.80
CA ALA A 7 -1.12 6.90 -0.56
C ALA A 7 -1.48 5.42 -0.48
N VAL A 8 -0.50 4.55 -0.23
CA VAL A 8 -0.72 3.10 -0.26
C VAL A 8 -0.10 2.42 0.94
N ASP A 9 -0.76 1.37 1.40
CA ASP A 9 -0.26 0.47 2.44
C ASP A 9 -0.78 -0.93 2.13
N VAL A 10 0.08 -1.93 2.24
CA VAL A 10 -0.31 -3.32 1.98
C VAL A 10 0.05 -4.22 3.16
N GLU A 11 -0.70 -5.31 3.29
CA GLU A 11 -0.37 -6.40 4.19
C GLU A 11 -0.11 -7.65 3.36
N THR A 12 0.85 -8.47 3.78
CA THR A 12 1.35 -9.61 3.02
C THR A 12 1.57 -10.82 3.91
N THR A 13 1.74 -11.99 3.30
CA THR A 13 2.05 -13.21 4.05
C THR A 13 3.50 -13.29 4.52
N GLY A 14 4.37 -12.44 4.00
CA GLY A 14 5.79 -12.43 4.35
C GLY A 14 6.52 -11.31 3.63
N LEU A 15 7.83 -11.43 3.51
CA LEU A 15 8.69 -10.34 3.06
C LEU A 15 9.17 -10.45 1.60
N ASN A 16 8.94 -11.59 0.95
CA ASN A 16 9.47 -11.84 -0.38
C ASN A 16 8.39 -11.78 -1.46
N PRO A 17 8.37 -10.72 -2.31
CA PRO A 17 7.34 -10.59 -3.34
C PRO A 17 7.27 -11.75 -4.34
N ALA A 18 8.36 -12.47 -4.52
CA ALA A 18 8.41 -13.61 -5.45
C ALA A 18 7.68 -14.83 -4.90
N ARG A 19 7.59 -14.97 -3.57
CA ARG A 19 7.03 -16.14 -2.91
C ARG A 19 5.78 -15.85 -2.09
N ASP A 20 5.75 -14.70 -1.46
CA ASP A 20 4.65 -14.33 -0.59
C ASP A 20 3.53 -13.66 -1.36
N ARG A 21 2.40 -13.48 -0.71
CA ARG A 21 1.18 -12.98 -1.36
C ARG A 21 0.63 -11.77 -0.62
N LEU A 22 -0.03 -10.90 -1.36
CA LEU A 22 -0.80 -9.80 -0.80
C LEU A 22 -2.02 -10.33 -0.04
N LEU A 23 -2.29 -9.76 1.11
CA LEU A 23 -3.48 -10.07 1.93
C LEU A 23 -4.46 -8.91 1.99
N GLU A 24 -3.96 -7.68 1.85
CA GLU A 24 -4.79 -6.49 1.89
C GLU A 24 -4.11 -5.36 1.13
N ILE A 25 -4.91 -4.57 0.43
CA ILE A 25 -4.49 -3.29 -0.16
C ILE A 25 -5.34 -2.21 0.47
N GLY A 26 -4.70 -1.19 1.03
CA GLY A 26 -5.33 0.05 1.44
C GLY A 26 -4.72 1.20 0.67
N ALA A 27 -5.55 2.06 0.10
CA ALA A 27 -5.08 3.17 -0.70
C ALA A 27 -6.02 4.37 -0.59
N ALA A 28 -5.46 5.56 -0.74
CA ALA A 28 -6.22 6.79 -0.79
C ALA A 28 -5.70 7.64 -1.96
N ARG A 29 -6.62 8.14 -2.78
CA ARG A 29 -6.27 9.07 -3.85
C ARG A 29 -6.33 10.48 -3.29
N ILE A 30 -5.17 11.14 -3.31
CA ILE A 30 -5.02 12.49 -2.79
C ILE A 30 -4.93 13.46 -3.96
N LEU A 31 -5.82 14.42 -4.00
CA LEU A 31 -5.83 15.49 -4.99
C LEU A 31 -5.83 16.83 -4.28
N ASN A 32 -4.90 17.70 -4.64
CA ASN A 32 -4.74 19.01 -4.00
C ASN A 32 -4.55 18.89 -2.49
N GLY A 33 -3.85 17.83 -2.05
CA GLY A 33 -3.57 17.58 -0.65
C GLY A 33 -4.74 17.05 0.16
N LYS A 34 -5.84 16.67 -0.47
CA LYS A 34 -7.05 16.17 0.20
C LYS A 34 -7.44 14.79 -0.31
N VAL A 35 -7.99 13.96 0.58
CA VAL A 35 -8.50 12.64 0.21
C VAL A 35 -9.71 12.81 -0.70
N GLU A 36 -9.60 12.33 -1.93
CA GLU A 36 -10.70 12.37 -2.90
C GLU A 36 -11.49 11.07 -2.86
N GLU A 37 -10.79 9.94 -2.77
CA GLU A 37 -11.43 8.62 -2.73
C GLU A 37 -10.49 7.63 -2.07
N THR A 38 -11.05 6.56 -1.50
CA THR A 38 -10.27 5.47 -0.90
C THR A 38 -10.59 4.14 -1.58
N TYR A 39 -9.62 3.22 -1.51
CA TYR A 39 -9.80 1.85 -1.97
C TYR A 39 -9.26 0.92 -0.89
N GLN A 40 -10.03 -0.09 -0.53
CA GLN A 40 -9.59 -1.10 0.43
C GLN A 40 -10.18 -2.44 0.04
N THR A 41 -9.36 -3.49 0.07
CA THR A 41 -9.85 -4.85 -0.10
C THR A 41 -8.90 -5.84 0.56
N PHE A 42 -9.48 -6.88 1.16
CA PHE A 42 -8.72 -8.09 1.46
C PHE A 42 -8.56 -8.88 0.16
N ILE A 43 -7.51 -9.69 0.09
CA ILE A 43 -7.19 -10.45 -1.12
C ILE A 43 -7.12 -11.93 -0.77
N ASP A 44 -7.90 -12.72 -1.50
CA ASP A 44 -7.83 -14.17 -1.43
C ASP A 44 -6.92 -14.68 -2.54
N ALA A 45 -5.66 -14.87 -2.22
CA ALA A 45 -4.66 -15.41 -3.15
C ALA A 45 -4.59 -16.94 -3.12
N GLY A 46 -5.52 -17.60 -2.41
CA GLY A 46 -5.56 -19.05 -2.37
C GLY A 46 -4.57 -19.68 -1.41
N VAL A 47 -3.97 -18.90 -0.51
CA VAL A 47 -3.00 -19.38 0.48
C VAL A 47 -3.49 -19.03 1.88
N GLU A 48 -3.17 -19.89 2.84
CA GLU A 48 -3.52 -19.62 4.23
C GLU A 48 -2.70 -18.45 4.79
N VAL A 49 -3.30 -17.70 5.72
CA VAL A 49 -2.60 -16.65 6.44
C VAL A 49 -1.74 -17.30 7.52
N PRO A 50 -0.42 -17.12 7.52
CA PRO A 50 0.41 -17.65 8.59
C PRO A 50 -0.03 -17.10 9.95
N GLU A 51 -0.01 -17.96 10.98
CA GLU A 51 -0.47 -17.57 12.32
C GLU A 51 0.25 -16.31 12.83
N ARG A 52 1.55 -16.21 12.59
CA ARG A 52 2.34 -15.03 13.00
C ARG A 52 1.84 -13.75 12.33
N ILE A 53 1.32 -13.85 11.10
CA ILE A 53 0.79 -12.70 10.38
C ILE A 53 -0.57 -12.31 10.96
N THR A 54 -1.41 -13.28 11.28
CA THR A 54 -2.67 -13.00 11.97
C THR A 54 -2.42 -12.30 13.31
N GLU A 55 -1.43 -12.75 14.06
CA GLU A 55 -1.06 -12.11 15.33
C GLU A 55 -0.57 -10.68 15.13
N LEU A 56 0.19 -10.43 14.05
CA LEU A 56 0.77 -9.12 13.76
C LEU A 56 -0.26 -8.15 13.19
N THR A 57 -1.11 -8.59 12.28
CA THR A 57 -1.99 -7.73 11.48
C THR A 57 -3.46 -7.80 11.88
N GLY A 58 -3.86 -8.88 12.54
CA GLY A 58 -5.26 -9.17 12.83
C GLY A 58 -6.02 -9.82 11.66
N ILE A 59 -5.38 -10.02 10.53
CA ILE A 59 -6.03 -10.63 9.36
C ILE A 59 -6.11 -12.14 9.55
N THR A 60 -7.31 -12.69 9.43
CA THR A 60 -7.60 -14.12 9.56
C THR A 60 -7.88 -14.75 8.20
N ASP A 61 -7.87 -16.10 8.13
CA ASP A 61 -8.28 -16.80 6.92
C ASP A 61 -9.73 -16.49 6.54
N GLU A 62 -10.60 -16.30 7.52
CA GLU A 62 -11.98 -15.94 7.27
C GLU A 62 -12.06 -14.57 6.55
N MET A 63 -11.29 -13.59 7.01
CA MET A 63 -11.23 -12.28 6.38
C MET A 63 -10.68 -12.38 4.95
N ARG A 64 -9.61 -13.14 4.77
CA ARG A 64 -9.01 -13.37 3.45
C ARG A 64 -10.03 -13.98 2.49
N LEU A 65 -10.74 -15.03 2.93
CA LEU A 65 -11.72 -15.73 2.09
C LEU A 65 -12.89 -14.83 1.66
N SER A 66 -13.17 -13.77 2.41
CA SER A 66 -14.18 -12.78 2.03
C SER A 66 -13.66 -11.74 1.04
N GLY A 67 -12.36 -11.74 0.78
CA GLY A 67 -11.71 -10.77 -0.10
C GLY A 67 -11.86 -11.10 -1.58
N LYS A 68 -11.37 -10.19 -2.39
CA LYS A 68 -11.36 -10.35 -3.85
C LYS A 68 -10.18 -11.22 -4.27
N ARG A 69 -10.34 -11.94 -5.37
CA ARG A 69 -9.23 -12.64 -6.00
C ARG A 69 -8.24 -11.61 -6.57
N PRO A 70 -6.94 -11.96 -6.64
CA PRO A 70 -5.96 -11.04 -7.24
C PRO A 70 -6.32 -10.60 -8.65
N GLU A 71 -6.92 -11.49 -9.45
CA GLU A 71 -7.32 -11.23 -10.82
C GLU A 71 -8.39 -10.11 -10.91
N GLN A 72 -9.10 -9.85 -9.83
CA GLN A 72 -10.05 -8.75 -9.73
C GLN A 72 -9.44 -7.53 -9.02
N ALA A 73 -8.79 -7.76 -7.89
CA ALA A 73 -8.28 -6.68 -7.04
C ALA A 73 -7.18 -5.87 -7.73
N ILE A 74 -6.26 -6.52 -8.42
CA ILE A 74 -5.10 -5.83 -9.01
C ILE A 74 -5.53 -4.91 -10.17
N PRO A 75 -6.33 -5.36 -11.15
CA PRO A 75 -6.81 -4.44 -12.18
C PRO A 75 -7.62 -3.27 -11.61
N GLU A 76 -8.45 -3.50 -10.59
CA GLU A 76 -9.20 -2.43 -9.93
C GLU A 76 -8.27 -1.41 -9.27
N PHE A 77 -7.24 -1.90 -8.58
CA PHE A 77 -6.26 -1.02 -7.94
C PHE A 77 -5.49 -0.19 -8.96
N LEU A 78 -5.07 -0.80 -10.08
CA LEU A 78 -4.37 -0.08 -11.14
C LEU A 78 -5.23 1.01 -11.75
N GLU A 79 -6.51 0.73 -11.97
CA GLU A 79 -7.47 1.72 -12.46
C GLU A 79 -7.65 2.84 -11.44
N PHE A 80 -7.74 2.50 -10.15
CA PHE A 80 -7.83 3.48 -9.07
C PHE A 80 -6.62 4.42 -9.05
N CYS A 81 -5.42 3.91 -9.27
CA CYS A 81 -4.19 4.70 -9.28
C CYS A 81 -4.09 5.67 -10.46
N GLY A 82 -4.65 5.32 -11.62
CA GLY A 82 -4.48 6.11 -12.84
C GLY A 82 -3.00 6.31 -13.16
N GLU A 83 -2.59 7.55 -13.36
CA GLU A 83 -1.20 7.91 -13.68
C GLU A 83 -0.46 8.54 -12.50
N LEU A 84 -1.08 8.58 -11.34
CA LEU A 84 -0.48 9.29 -10.19
C LEU A 84 0.69 8.50 -9.60
N PRO A 85 1.69 9.21 -9.04
CA PRO A 85 2.74 8.55 -8.27
C PRO A 85 2.17 7.93 -7.00
N ILE A 86 2.87 6.94 -6.46
CA ILE A 86 2.48 6.36 -5.18
C ILE A 86 3.36 6.91 -4.06
N LEU A 87 2.77 7.01 -2.89
CA LEU A 87 3.45 7.46 -1.68
C LEU A 87 3.17 6.44 -0.58
N GLY A 88 4.21 6.06 0.15
CA GLY A 88 4.07 5.14 1.27
C GLY A 88 5.23 5.23 2.24
N HIS A 89 5.06 4.62 3.39
CA HIS A 89 6.08 4.52 4.42
C HIS A 89 6.83 3.20 4.20
N ASN A 90 8.09 3.27 3.78
CA ASN A 90 8.86 2.13 3.27
C ASN A 90 8.23 1.58 1.99
N VAL A 91 7.92 2.47 1.07
CA VAL A 91 7.12 2.20 -0.14
C VAL A 91 7.76 1.18 -1.08
N SER A 92 9.07 1.00 -1.03
CA SER A 92 9.75 -0.01 -1.84
C SER A 92 9.20 -1.41 -1.61
N PHE A 93 8.83 -1.71 -0.35
CA PHE A 93 8.22 -2.98 0.01
C PHE A 93 6.84 -3.12 -0.64
N ASP A 94 5.98 -2.13 -0.44
CA ASP A 94 4.61 -2.13 -0.97
C ASP A 94 4.61 -2.15 -2.50
N PHE A 95 5.45 -1.32 -3.10
CA PHE A 95 5.58 -1.25 -4.56
C PHE A 95 6.05 -2.58 -5.14
N GLY A 96 7.02 -3.23 -4.49
CA GLY A 96 7.54 -4.53 -4.94
C GLY A 96 6.44 -5.59 -5.00
N PHE A 97 5.59 -5.67 -3.98
CA PHE A 97 4.48 -6.63 -3.96
C PHE A 97 3.42 -6.29 -5.00
N LEU A 98 3.06 -5.01 -5.13
CA LEU A 98 2.05 -4.59 -6.10
C LEU A 98 2.53 -4.80 -7.54
N LYS A 99 3.78 -4.47 -7.82
CA LYS A 99 4.38 -4.68 -9.13
C LYS A 99 4.44 -6.17 -9.48
N GLN A 100 4.87 -7.01 -8.54
CA GLN A 100 4.95 -8.45 -8.77
C GLN A 100 3.56 -9.02 -9.05
N ALA A 101 2.56 -8.60 -8.30
CA ALA A 101 1.18 -9.06 -8.52
C ALA A 101 0.66 -8.65 -9.90
N ALA A 102 1.00 -7.45 -10.36
CA ALA A 102 0.63 -6.99 -11.70
C ALA A 102 1.37 -7.81 -12.79
N VAL A 103 2.67 -8.00 -12.64
CA VAL A 103 3.47 -8.77 -13.58
C VAL A 103 2.98 -10.22 -13.69
N ASN A 104 2.57 -10.82 -12.58
CA ASN A 104 2.02 -12.18 -12.56
C ASN A 104 0.76 -12.31 -13.40
N GLN A 105 0.08 -11.23 -13.68
CA GLN A 105 -1.13 -11.20 -14.52
C GLN A 105 -0.85 -10.65 -15.93
N GLY A 106 0.41 -10.44 -16.28
CA GLY A 106 0.78 -9.85 -17.56
C GLY A 106 0.50 -8.35 -17.66
N LEU A 107 0.32 -7.69 -16.51
CA LEU A 107 0.08 -6.25 -16.44
C LEU A 107 1.36 -5.51 -16.06
N THR A 108 1.39 -4.21 -16.32
CA THR A 108 2.52 -3.36 -15.93
C THR A 108 2.09 -2.39 -14.83
N PHE A 109 2.98 -2.17 -13.87
CA PHE A 109 2.77 -1.16 -12.84
C PHE A 109 4.09 -0.43 -12.65
N GLU A 110 4.24 0.67 -13.39
CA GLU A 110 5.42 1.53 -13.33
C GLU A 110 4.96 2.91 -12.91
N ARG A 111 5.37 3.33 -11.71
CA ARG A 111 5.02 4.63 -11.15
C ARG A 111 6.21 5.15 -10.37
N GLU A 112 6.32 6.46 -10.27
CA GLU A 112 7.23 7.06 -9.32
C GLU A 112 6.76 6.70 -7.91
N ALA A 113 7.66 6.14 -7.12
CA ALA A 113 7.37 5.71 -5.75
C ALA A 113 8.09 6.66 -4.79
N LEU A 114 7.32 7.33 -3.94
CA LEU A 114 7.80 8.33 -3.01
C LEU A 114 7.73 7.75 -1.60
N ASP A 115 8.91 7.62 -0.97
CA ASP A 115 9.02 7.00 0.35
C ASP A 115 9.10 8.09 1.42
N THR A 116 8.03 8.20 2.23
CA THR A 116 7.97 9.20 3.29
C THR A 116 9.06 9.00 4.33
N LEU A 117 9.45 7.75 4.61
CA LEU A 117 10.53 7.46 5.55
C LEU A 117 11.88 7.99 5.05
N LYS A 118 12.19 7.76 3.77
CA LYS A 118 13.43 8.25 3.16
C LYS A 118 13.45 9.77 3.08
N ILE A 119 12.33 10.38 2.71
CA ILE A 119 12.19 11.83 2.66
C ILE A 119 12.41 12.42 4.05
N ALA A 120 11.80 11.84 5.07
CA ALA A 120 11.94 12.30 6.45
C ALA A 120 13.39 12.19 6.94
N ARG A 121 14.06 11.06 6.66
CA ARG A 121 15.46 10.87 7.06
C ARG A 121 16.40 11.86 6.39
N LYS A 122 16.11 12.21 5.15
CA LYS A 122 16.96 13.12 4.38
C LYS A 122 16.71 14.60 4.71
N LEU A 123 15.44 14.99 4.81
CA LEU A 123 15.06 16.39 4.93
C LEU A 123 14.69 16.82 6.35
N LEU A 124 14.29 15.89 7.20
CA LEU A 124 13.77 16.17 8.54
C LEU A 124 14.40 15.22 9.57
N PRO A 125 15.74 15.27 9.73
CA PRO A 125 16.44 14.32 10.62
C PRO A 125 16.06 14.45 12.09
N ASP A 126 15.58 15.63 12.50
CA ASP A 126 15.27 15.91 13.91
C ASP A 126 13.82 15.64 14.30
N LEU A 127 13.00 15.09 13.39
CA LEU A 127 11.62 14.73 13.74
C LEU A 127 11.62 13.64 14.81
N PRO A 128 10.82 13.80 15.88
CA PRO A 128 10.74 12.80 16.94
C PRO A 128 10.18 11.46 16.47
N SER A 129 9.35 11.45 15.45
CA SER A 129 8.79 10.25 14.87
C SER A 129 8.77 10.36 13.34
N ARG A 130 9.04 9.22 12.68
CA ARG A 130 8.98 9.13 11.21
C ARG A 130 7.93 8.12 10.76
N ARG A 131 6.99 7.78 11.66
CA ARG A 131 5.85 6.93 11.27
C ARG A 131 4.91 7.70 10.38
N LEU A 132 4.19 6.96 9.53
CA LEU A 132 3.34 7.56 8.51
C LEU A 132 2.35 8.62 9.03
N PRO A 133 1.58 8.38 10.11
CA PRO A 133 0.65 9.41 10.60
C PRO A 133 1.35 10.72 10.99
N ASP A 134 2.52 10.64 11.62
CA ASP A 134 3.26 11.82 12.04
C ASP A 134 3.81 12.60 10.85
N LEU A 135 4.29 11.90 9.83
CA LEU A 135 4.77 12.53 8.61
C LEU A 135 3.64 13.16 7.82
N CYS A 136 2.49 12.51 7.78
CA CYS A 136 1.31 13.06 7.13
C CYS A 136 0.85 14.36 7.83
N ALA A 137 0.88 14.39 9.15
CA ALA A 137 0.55 15.60 9.90
C ALA A 137 1.52 16.74 9.59
N TYR A 138 2.83 16.45 9.54
CA TYR A 138 3.86 17.43 9.22
C TYR A 138 3.64 18.04 7.83
N TYR A 139 3.33 17.20 6.83
CA TYR A 139 3.10 17.64 5.45
C TYR A 139 1.66 18.07 5.19
N GLN A 140 0.80 18.06 6.22
CA GLN A 140 -0.64 18.35 6.10
C GLN A 140 -1.33 17.40 5.12
N VAL A 141 -0.97 16.14 5.20
CA VAL A 141 -1.53 15.05 4.39
C VAL A 141 -2.39 14.17 5.29
N ASP A 142 -3.56 13.78 4.80
CA ASP A 142 -4.41 12.83 5.51
C ASP A 142 -3.95 11.40 5.18
N PRO A 143 -3.58 10.59 6.20
CA PRO A 143 -3.17 9.20 5.93
C PRO A 143 -4.32 8.28 5.56
N GLY A 144 -5.57 8.75 5.61
CA GLY A 144 -6.74 7.91 5.40
C GLY A 144 -7.03 7.04 6.62
N ASN A 145 -7.68 5.88 6.38
CA ASN A 145 -8.11 4.96 7.43
C ASN A 145 -7.19 3.75 7.59
N SER A 146 -5.98 3.85 7.13
CA SER A 146 -5.00 2.77 7.22
C SER A 146 -4.46 2.57 8.62
#